data_64eaf58195162f0a4bed3cd6fbe54906
#
_entry.id   64eaf58195162f0a4bed3cd6fbe54906
#
_cell.length_a   1.000
_cell.length_b   1.000
_cell.length_c   1.000
_cell.angle_alpha   90.00
_cell.angle_beta   90.00
_cell.angle_gamma   90.00
#
_symmetry.space_group_name_H-M   'P 1'
#
loop_
_entity.id
_entity.type
_entity.pdbx_description
1 polymer ?
#
loop_
_entity_poly.entity_id
_entity_poly.type
_entity_poly.pdbx_seq_one_letter_code
_entity_poly.pdbx_strand_id
1 'polypeptide(L)'
;MKPLAVVPTISGRKLTQYFQGFSRARILVLGDLILDHYVWGKVHRVSPEAPVPVVHVDSESYRMGGAANVYHNIITLGGQAELCGVVGADQVGKQFLADIRRSSMYSHGDFVDASRPTIKKTRDV
;
A
#
# COMPACT_ATOMS: atom_id res chain seq x y z
N MET A 1 -25.01 -20.50 -25.22
CA MET A 1 -23.70 -19.83 -24.94
C MET A 1 -23.86 -18.35 -25.22
N LYS A 2 -23.71 -17.48 -24.21
CA LYS A 2 -23.66 -16.04 -24.46
C LYS A 2 -22.34 -15.70 -25.18
N PRO A 3 -22.33 -14.86 -26.20
CA PRO A 3 -21.08 -14.43 -26.83
C PRO A 3 -20.24 -13.66 -25.82
N LEU A 4 -18.94 -13.98 -25.77
CA LEU A 4 -17.97 -13.23 -25.00
C LEU A 4 -18.03 -11.76 -25.43
N ALA A 5 -18.18 -10.87 -24.46
CA ALA A 5 -18.16 -9.43 -24.72
C ALA A 5 -16.84 -9.06 -25.44
N VAL A 6 -16.96 -8.42 -26.59
CA VAL A 6 -15.79 -7.93 -27.34
C VAL A 6 -15.13 -6.85 -26.49
N VAL A 7 -13.93 -7.13 -25.99
CA VAL A 7 -13.12 -6.13 -25.28
C VAL A 7 -12.73 -5.06 -26.30
N PRO A 8 -13.09 -3.78 -26.09
CA PRO A 8 -12.73 -2.74 -27.03
C PRO A 8 -11.21 -2.59 -27.10
N THR A 9 -10.66 -2.72 -28.29
CA THR A 9 -9.22 -2.57 -28.51
C THR A 9 -8.86 -1.07 -28.56
N ILE A 10 -8.00 -0.64 -27.64
CA ILE A 10 -7.47 0.73 -27.64
C ILE A 10 -6.26 0.77 -28.58
N SER A 11 -6.25 1.68 -29.57
CA SER A 11 -5.09 1.85 -30.44
C SER A 11 -3.88 2.38 -29.66
N GLY A 12 -2.65 1.96 -30.05
CA GLY A 12 -1.41 2.43 -29.41
C GLY A 12 -1.29 3.95 -29.37
N ARG A 13 -1.72 4.65 -30.44
CA ARG A 13 -1.73 6.13 -30.48
C ARG A 13 -2.61 6.73 -29.40
N LYS A 14 -3.78 6.17 -29.17
CA LYS A 14 -4.72 6.63 -28.13
C LYS A 14 -4.18 6.35 -26.71
N LEU A 15 -3.53 5.21 -26.54
CA LEU A 15 -2.87 4.83 -25.29
C LEU A 15 -1.74 5.83 -24.94
N THR A 16 -0.88 6.18 -25.91
CA THR A 16 0.18 7.18 -25.74
C THR A 16 -0.37 8.54 -25.34
N GLN A 17 -1.49 8.98 -25.92
CA GLN A 17 -2.14 10.24 -25.54
C GLN A 17 -2.62 10.21 -24.08
N TYR A 18 -3.15 9.10 -23.60
CA TYR A 18 -3.54 8.97 -22.19
C TYR A 18 -2.33 9.05 -21.25
N PHE A 19 -1.23 8.37 -21.57
CA PHE A 19 -0.01 8.44 -20.74
C PHE A 19 0.56 9.85 -20.68
N GLN A 20 0.56 10.59 -21.78
CA GLN A 20 0.99 12.00 -21.79
C GLN A 20 0.13 12.91 -20.91
N GLY A 21 -1.12 12.51 -20.65
CA GLY A 21 -2.05 13.22 -19.77
C GLY A 21 -1.79 13.00 -18.27
N PHE A 22 -1.08 11.95 -17.89
CA PHE A 22 -0.92 11.55 -16.49
C PHE A 22 -0.24 12.62 -15.63
N SER A 23 0.78 13.29 -16.17
CA SER A 23 1.49 14.36 -15.46
C SER A 23 0.65 15.61 -15.14
N ARG A 24 -0.53 15.73 -15.78
CA ARG A 24 -1.49 16.82 -15.55
C ARG A 24 -2.62 16.42 -14.62
N ALA A 25 -2.77 15.14 -14.36
CA ALA A 25 -3.82 14.64 -13.46
C ALA A 25 -3.46 15.00 -12.01
N ARG A 26 -4.41 15.61 -11.29
CA ARG A 26 -4.31 15.87 -9.85
C ARG A 26 -5.33 15.00 -9.14
N ILE A 27 -4.87 14.12 -8.27
CA ILE A 27 -5.69 13.08 -7.66
C ILE A 27 -5.55 13.18 -6.14
N LEU A 28 -6.68 13.26 -5.44
CA LEU A 28 -6.72 13.04 -4.00
C LEU A 28 -6.98 11.57 -3.75
N VAL A 29 -6.06 10.91 -3.05
CA VAL A 29 -6.22 9.53 -2.56
C VAL A 29 -6.62 9.61 -1.10
N LEU A 30 -7.87 9.27 -0.81
CA LEU A 30 -8.42 9.25 0.54
C LEU A 30 -8.74 7.81 0.92
N GLY A 31 -8.21 7.33 2.06
CA GLY A 31 -8.52 5.99 2.54
C GLY A 31 -7.59 5.49 3.63
N ASP A 32 -7.74 4.20 3.95
CA ASP A 32 -6.99 3.56 5.02
C ASP A 32 -5.50 3.45 4.68
N LEU A 33 -4.67 3.97 5.58
CA LEU A 33 -3.23 3.81 5.55
C LEU A 33 -2.86 2.50 6.26
N ILE A 34 -2.33 1.56 5.48
CA ILE A 34 -2.03 0.19 5.94
C ILE A 34 -0.53 -0.05 5.82
N LEU A 35 0.11 -0.58 6.86
CA LEU A 35 1.46 -1.12 6.77
C LEU A 35 1.39 -2.62 6.51
N ASP A 36 1.71 -3.05 5.29
CA ASP A 36 1.88 -4.46 4.96
C ASP A 36 3.24 -4.93 5.49
N HIS A 37 3.22 -5.88 6.40
CA HIS A 37 4.38 -6.50 7.04
C HIS A 37 4.50 -7.94 6.54
N TYR A 38 5.60 -8.26 5.88
CA TYR A 38 5.92 -9.59 5.39
C TYR A 38 6.99 -10.21 6.28
N VAL A 39 6.69 -11.38 6.79
CA VAL A 39 7.60 -12.20 7.59
C VAL A 39 8.01 -13.40 6.76
N TRP A 40 9.27 -13.47 6.40
CA TRP A 40 9.85 -14.58 5.65
C TRP A 40 10.49 -15.56 6.62
N GLY A 41 10.09 -16.83 6.55
CA GLY A 41 10.60 -17.79 7.50
C GLY A 41 10.25 -19.23 7.16
N LYS A 42 10.69 -20.13 8.03
CA LYS A 42 10.47 -21.56 7.89
C LYS A 42 9.71 -22.11 9.08
N VAL A 43 8.73 -22.94 8.79
CA VAL A 43 7.99 -23.68 9.82
C VAL A 43 8.67 -25.04 10.00
N HIS A 44 9.27 -25.27 11.18
CA HIS A 44 9.92 -26.52 11.50
C HIS A 44 9.14 -27.38 12.50
N ARG A 45 8.22 -26.77 13.22
CA ARG A 45 7.43 -27.47 14.25
C ARG A 45 6.10 -26.77 14.52
N VAL A 46 5.19 -27.51 15.12
CA VAL A 46 3.96 -26.99 15.73
C VAL A 46 4.26 -26.67 17.18
N SER A 47 3.63 -25.63 17.73
CA SER A 47 3.78 -25.27 19.13
C SER A 47 3.26 -26.40 20.04
N PRO A 48 3.96 -26.70 21.15
CA PRO A 48 3.46 -27.65 22.14
C PRO A 48 2.30 -27.08 22.96
N GLU A 49 2.12 -25.75 22.96
CA GLU A 49 1.10 -25.06 23.76
C GLU A 49 -0.22 -24.89 23.02
N ALA A 50 -0.21 -24.92 21.68
CA ALA A 50 -1.40 -24.77 20.84
C ALA A 50 -1.13 -25.34 19.43
N PRO A 51 -2.15 -25.78 18.67
CA PRO A 51 -1.97 -26.34 17.32
C PRO A 51 -1.69 -25.24 16.28
N VAL A 52 -0.66 -24.43 16.53
CA VAL A 52 -0.21 -23.35 15.66
C VAL A 52 1.23 -23.57 15.22
N PRO A 53 1.60 -23.24 13.96
CA PRO A 53 2.97 -23.37 13.50
C PRO A 53 3.89 -22.38 14.20
N VAL A 54 5.13 -22.80 14.48
CA VAL A 54 6.21 -21.93 14.95
C VAL A 54 7.06 -21.53 13.76
N VAL A 55 7.04 -20.26 13.41
CA VAL A 55 7.84 -19.70 12.31
C VAL A 55 9.21 -19.28 12.84
N HIS A 56 10.27 -19.82 12.26
CA HIS A 56 11.62 -19.29 12.43
C HIS A 56 11.85 -18.19 11.42
N VAL A 57 11.87 -16.93 11.88
CA VAL A 57 11.94 -15.76 11.02
C VAL A 57 13.35 -15.59 10.48
N ASP A 58 13.49 -15.59 9.15
CA ASP A 58 14.74 -15.32 8.44
C ASP A 58 14.90 -13.83 8.10
N SER A 59 13.81 -13.18 7.69
CA SER A 59 13.80 -11.76 7.38
C SER A 59 12.38 -11.15 7.47
N GLU A 60 12.34 -9.84 7.57
CA GLU A 60 11.10 -9.07 7.57
C GLU A 60 11.18 -7.92 6.56
N SER A 61 10.07 -7.61 5.94
CA SER A 61 9.96 -6.44 5.09
C SER A 61 8.63 -5.72 5.29
N TYR A 62 8.65 -4.41 5.06
CA TYR A 62 7.50 -3.55 5.22
C TYR A 62 7.18 -2.84 3.90
N ARG A 63 5.90 -2.71 3.57
CA ARG A 63 5.43 -2.00 2.38
C ARG A 63 4.22 -1.15 2.72
N MET A 64 4.10 -0.03 2.03
CA MET A 64 2.90 0.80 2.12
C MET A 64 1.75 0.09 1.41
N GLY A 65 0.65 -0.16 2.12
CA GLY A 65 -0.56 -0.79 1.63
C GLY A 65 -1.75 0.17 1.63
N GLY A 66 -2.91 -0.33 1.21
CA GLY A 66 -4.14 0.45 1.16
C GLY A 66 -4.01 1.70 0.27
N ALA A 67 -4.51 2.83 0.76
CA ALA A 67 -4.47 4.10 0.05
C ALA A 67 -3.04 4.55 -0.28
N ALA A 68 -2.05 4.28 0.57
CA ALA A 68 -0.67 4.64 0.32
C ALA A 68 -0.06 3.87 -0.87
N ASN A 69 -0.46 2.61 -1.09
CA ASN A 69 -0.06 1.86 -2.28
C ASN A 69 -0.67 2.45 -3.55
N VAL A 70 -1.94 2.85 -3.52
CA VAL A 70 -2.60 3.52 -4.66
C VAL A 70 -1.89 4.83 -4.99
N TYR A 71 -1.61 5.63 -3.97
CA TYR A 71 -0.84 6.86 -4.11
C TYR A 71 0.52 6.62 -4.76
N HIS A 72 1.29 5.65 -4.24
CA HIS A 72 2.61 5.29 -4.79
C HIS A 72 2.54 4.91 -6.28
N ASN A 73 1.55 4.13 -6.68
CA ASN A 73 1.35 3.75 -8.07
C ASN A 73 1.06 4.96 -8.97
N ILE A 74 0.24 5.91 -8.51
CA ILE A 74 -0.08 7.13 -9.27
C ILE A 74 1.19 7.96 -9.50
N ILE A 75 1.99 8.18 -8.45
CA ILE A 75 3.24 8.94 -8.56
C ILE A 75 4.25 8.23 -9.46
N THR A 76 4.38 6.91 -9.34
CA THR A 76 5.29 6.11 -10.17
C THR A 76 4.90 6.17 -11.66
N LEU A 77 3.62 6.31 -11.97
CA LEU A 77 3.12 6.50 -13.33
C LEU A 77 3.26 7.96 -13.84
N GLY A 78 3.86 8.84 -13.05
CA GLY A 78 4.08 10.25 -13.41
C GLY A 78 2.89 11.16 -13.14
N GLY A 79 1.85 10.69 -12.44
CA GLY A 79 0.72 11.50 -11.98
C GLY A 79 1.08 12.37 -10.78
N GLN A 80 0.21 13.34 -10.48
CA GLN A 80 0.29 14.15 -9.26
C GLN A 80 -0.82 13.70 -8.30
N ALA A 81 -0.45 13.37 -7.08
CA ALA A 81 -1.43 12.96 -6.09
C ALA A 81 -1.14 13.58 -4.72
N GLU A 82 -2.20 13.72 -3.93
CA GLU A 82 -2.13 13.98 -2.50
C GLU A 82 -2.71 12.79 -1.76
N LEU A 83 -2.08 12.40 -0.66
CA LEU A 83 -2.55 11.31 0.19
C LEU A 83 -3.22 11.88 1.43
N CYS A 84 -4.40 11.35 1.75
CA CYS A 84 -5.13 11.68 2.97
C CYS A 84 -5.56 10.39 3.67
N GLY A 85 -5.21 10.26 4.95
CA GLY A 85 -5.58 9.09 5.73
C GLY A 85 -5.21 9.22 7.21
N VAL A 86 -5.54 8.20 7.99
CA VAL A 86 -5.37 8.20 9.43
C VAL A 86 -4.42 7.11 9.86
N VAL A 87 -3.49 7.45 10.74
CA VAL A 87 -2.59 6.51 11.47
C VAL A 87 -2.80 6.63 12.96
N GLY A 88 -2.39 5.63 13.73
CA GLY A 88 -2.35 5.69 15.18
C GLY A 88 -1.17 6.52 15.70
N ALA A 89 -1.23 6.90 16.98
CA ALA A 89 -0.13 7.56 17.67
C ALA A 89 0.99 6.60 18.13
N ASP A 90 1.03 5.40 17.54
CA ASP A 90 1.97 4.34 17.89
C ASP A 90 3.29 4.41 17.08
N GLN A 91 4.21 3.50 17.38
CA GLN A 91 5.51 3.43 16.71
C GLN A 91 5.37 3.10 15.20
N VAL A 92 4.37 2.29 14.85
CA VAL A 92 4.08 1.92 13.46
C VAL A 92 3.63 3.14 12.66
N GLY A 93 2.73 3.96 13.23
CA GLY A 93 2.28 5.21 12.61
C GLY A 93 3.40 6.22 12.43
N LYS A 94 4.26 6.39 13.44
CA LYS A 94 5.43 7.26 13.35
C LYS A 94 6.39 6.83 12.23
N GLN A 95 6.68 5.54 12.14
CA GLN A 95 7.52 4.99 11.09
C GLN A 95 6.89 5.17 9.72
N PHE A 96 5.59 4.88 9.59
CA PHE A 96 4.83 5.04 8.36
C PHE A 96 4.88 6.48 7.83
N LEU A 97 4.63 7.47 8.69
CA LEU A 97 4.72 8.88 8.33
C LEU A 97 6.14 9.32 7.97
N ALA A 98 7.16 8.77 8.65
CA ALA A 98 8.55 9.04 8.31
C ALA A 98 8.92 8.49 6.93
N ASP A 99 8.39 7.32 6.55
CA ASP A 99 8.62 6.70 5.25
C ASP A 99 7.93 7.47 4.11
N ILE A 100 6.70 7.96 4.34
CA ILE A 100 6.01 8.86 3.43
C ILE A 100 6.86 10.11 3.16
N ARG A 101 7.32 10.78 4.22
CA ARG A 101 8.12 12.01 4.10
C ARG A 101 9.45 11.78 3.38
N ARG A 102 10.12 10.64 3.61
CA ARG A 102 11.37 10.25 2.95
C ARG A 102 11.21 10.01 1.46
N SER A 103 10.05 9.51 1.05
CA SER A 103 9.75 9.21 -0.36
C SER A 103 9.40 10.45 -1.18
N SER A 104 9.59 11.67 -0.66
CA SER A 104 9.13 12.93 -1.28
C SER A 104 7.62 12.93 -1.58
N MET A 105 6.88 12.11 -0.88
CA MET A 105 5.44 12.03 -0.98
C MET A 105 4.84 13.21 -0.21
N TYR A 106 4.14 14.10 -0.91
CA TYR A 106 3.42 15.18 -0.25
C TYR A 106 2.14 14.63 0.35
N SER A 107 2.02 14.76 1.65
CA SER A 107 0.84 14.40 2.41
C SER A 107 0.52 15.58 3.33
N HIS A 108 -0.51 16.34 2.97
CA HIS A 108 -1.02 17.44 3.80
C HIS A 108 -2.23 17.01 4.65
N GLY A 109 -2.69 15.77 4.48
CA GLY A 109 -3.90 15.22 5.07
C GLY A 109 -3.66 14.05 6.03
N ASP A 110 -2.46 13.92 6.62
CA ASP A 110 -2.20 12.86 7.59
C ASP A 110 -2.77 13.25 8.96
N PHE A 111 -3.71 12.46 9.43
CA PHE A 111 -4.28 12.62 10.75
C PHE A 111 -3.75 11.53 11.68
N VAL A 112 -3.31 11.92 12.87
CA VAL A 112 -2.91 10.99 13.93
C VAL A 112 -4.07 10.88 14.91
N ASP A 113 -4.60 9.66 15.03
CA ASP A 113 -5.67 9.34 15.98
C ASP A 113 -5.09 8.46 17.12
N ALA A 114 -4.99 9.04 18.32
CA ALA A 114 -4.47 8.34 19.49
C ALA A 114 -5.43 7.29 20.07
N SER A 115 -6.69 7.28 19.64
CA SER A 115 -7.70 6.34 20.13
C SER A 115 -7.64 4.96 19.46
N ARG A 116 -6.85 4.81 18.39
CA ARG A 116 -6.74 3.58 17.62
C ARG A 116 -5.28 3.25 17.24
N PRO A 117 -4.93 1.97 17.09
CA PRO A 117 -3.63 1.61 16.53
C PRO A 117 -3.58 1.87 15.02
N THR A 118 -2.37 2.03 14.50
CA THR A 118 -2.12 2.01 13.05
C THR A 118 -2.43 0.63 12.49
N ILE A 119 -3.08 0.59 11.33
CA ILE A 119 -3.43 -0.68 10.68
C ILE A 119 -2.14 -1.32 10.17
N LYS A 120 -1.76 -2.44 10.78
CA LYS A 120 -0.67 -3.30 10.33
C LYS A 120 -1.22 -4.66 9.93
N LYS A 121 -0.91 -5.09 8.71
CA LYS A 121 -1.32 -6.39 8.18
C LYS A 121 -0.08 -7.26 8.00
N THR A 122 0.06 -8.26 8.86
CA THR A 122 1.18 -9.22 8.80
C THR A 122 0.81 -10.41 7.93
N ARG A 123 1.76 -10.87 7.11
CA ARG A 123 1.69 -12.09 6.31
C ARG A 123 2.96 -12.89 6.52
N ASP A 124 2.79 -14.16 6.84
CA ASP A 124 3.86 -15.15 6.87
C ASP A 124 4.02 -15.72 5.45
N VAL A 125 5.27 -15.78 4.94
CA VAL A 125 5.62 -16.17 3.57
C VAL A 125 6.72 -17.23 3.59
#